data_95fef0421af2f59bd152cbc7bb8244bc
#
_entry.id   95fef0421af2f59bd152cbc7bb8244bc
#
_cell.length_a   1.000
_cell.length_b   1.000
_cell.length_c   1.000
_cell.angle_alpha   90.00
_cell.angle_beta   90.00
_cell.angle_gamma   90.00
#
_symmetry.space_group_name_H-M   'P 1'
#
loop_
_entity.id
_entity.type
_entity.pdbx_description
1 polymer ?
#
loop_
_entity_poly.entity_id
_entity_poly.type
_entity_poly.pdbx_seq_one_letter_code
_entity_poly.pdbx_strand_id
1 'polypeptide(L)'
;MSAFSYTIMCNFAHNQLFLRMKKPLKRITIAVVSALLLLLVAGSFFMTTYALKAHSNRVEQQEDTWRIMSERYPDLKWWFDSVRQHRALNDTTIEMPSKYRAHAYYMRAPKPTTNTAIVVHGYKENALKMLHLAKMYSDWGYNVLLPDLYAHGLSEGEYIQMGWKDRFDVMRWSEVANDLFRSSTANSQQVLHGVSMGAATVMCVSGETTPSYVRCFVEDCGYTDVWSEFKSELKNQFSLPAFPLLYTSSWLTDLRWGWNFKEASPLEAVKRSTKPMLFIHGGNDSFVPTPMVYELYKAKKGVKKLLVVPNATHARSFAVANNDYKNTVKQFIEEQN
;
A
#
# COMPACT_ATOMS: atom_id res chain seq x y z
N MET A 1 -75.74 -26.48 29.08
CA MET A 1 -74.53 -25.74 28.56
C MET A 1 -73.92 -26.61 27.47
N SER A 2 -74.07 -26.17 26.24
CA SER A 2 -73.85 -26.99 25.06
C SER A 2 -72.34 -27.16 24.70
N ALA A 3 -72.05 -28.30 24.09
CA ALA A 3 -70.70 -28.66 23.56
C ALA A 3 -70.04 -27.57 22.73
N PHE A 4 -70.85 -26.64 22.20
CA PHE A 4 -70.41 -25.48 21.40
C PHE A 4 -69.59 -24.47 22.21
N SER A 5 -69.89 -24.29 23.50
CA SER A 5 -69.17 -23.35 24.37
C SER A 5 -67.78 -23.90 24.76
N TYR A 6 -67.64 -25.22 24.88
CA TYR A 6 -66.35 -25.84 25.21
C TYR A 6 -65.32 -25.79 24.04
N THR A 7 -65.81 -25.93 22.79
CA THR A 7 -64.95 -25.90 21.60
C THR A 7 -64.39 -24.50 21.35
N ILE A 8 -65.20 -23.46 21.61
CA ILE A 8 -64.74 -22.03 21.44
C ILE A 8 -63.72 -21.69 22.53
N MET A 9 -63.89 -22.13 23.76
CA MET A 9 -62.93 -21.89 24.85
C MET A 9 -61.60 -22.63 24.63
N CYS A 10 -61.66 -23.88 24.14
CA CYS A 10 -60.43 -24.62 23.79
C CYS A 10 -59.66 -24.01 22.64
N ASN A 11 -60.33 -23.54 21.57
CA ASN A 11 -59.71 -22.84 20.46
C ASN A 11 -59.10 -21.51 20.86
N PHE A 12 -59.77 -20.77 21.77
CA PHE A 12 -59.22 -19.49 22.28
C PHE A 12 -58.01 -19.69 23.18
N ALA A 13 -58.06 -20.70 24.06
CA ALA A 13 -56.92 -21.10 24.91
C ALA A 13 -55.74 -21.59 24.06
N HIS A 14 -55.99 -22.41 23.03
CA HIS A 14 -54.97 -22.91 22.11
C HIS A 14 -54.31 -21.79 21.32
N ASN A 15 -55.08 -20.83 20.79
CA ASN A 15 -54.55 -19.64 20.11
C ASN A 15 -53.78 -18.72 21.05
N GLN A 16 -54.20 -18.53 22.28
CA GLN A 16 -53.47 -17.74 23.29
C GLN A 16 -52.15 -18.43 23.70
N LEU A 17 -52.15 -19.77 23.80
CA LEU A 17 -50.92 -20.54 24.08
C LEU A 17 -49.91 -20.45 22.91
N PHE A 18 -50.43 -20.57 21.67
CA PHE A 18 -49.64 -20.44 20.43
C PHE A 18 -49.05 -19.03 20.24
N LEU A 19 -49.79 -18.01 20.60
CA LEU A 19 -49.33 -16.60 20.58
C LEU A 19 -48.33 -16.31 21.70
N ARG A 20 -48.45 -16.95 22.88
CA ARG A 20 -47.50 -16.88 23.99
C ARG A 20 -46.20 -17.60 23.66
N MET A 21 -46.23 -18.74 22.96
CA MET A 21 -45.01 -19.46 22.51
C MET A 21 -44.21 -18.69 21.43
N LYS A 22 -44.87 -17.89 20.58
CA LYS A 22 -44.18 -17.10 19.54
C LYS A 22 -43.40 -15.92 20.10
N LYS A 23 -43.80 -15.33 21.24
CA LYS A 23 -43.14 -14.18 21.87
C LYS A 23 -41.70 -14.48 22.35
N PRO A 24 -41.43 -15.60 23.08
CA PRO A 24 -40.06 -15.91 23.51
C PRO A 24 -39.15 -16.29 22.33
N LEU A 25 -39.68 -17.00 21.33
CA LEU A 25 -38.90 -17.34 20.12
C LEU A 25 -38.44 -16.05 19.36
N LYS A 26 -39.35 -15.09 19.19
CA LYS A 26 -39.00 -13.79 18.57
C LYS A 26 -37.95 -13.02 19.37
N ARG A 27 -38.03 -13.04 20.72
CA ARG A 27 -37.02 -12.41 21.58
C ARG A 27 -35.66 -13.10 21.48
N ILE A 28 -35.64 -14.44 21.44
CA ILE A 28 -34.40 -15.20 21.25
C ILE A 28 -33.80 -14.90 19.87
N THR A 29 -34.62 -14.88 18.80
CA THR A 29 -34.13 -14.54 17.45
C THR A 29 -33.52 -13.14 17.41
N ILE A 30 -34.20 -12.15 17.99
CA ILE A 30 -33.68 -10.76 18.06
C ILE A 30 -32.35 -10.75 18.84
N ALA A 31 -32.27 -11.41 19.99
CA ALA A 31 -31.05 -11.46 20.79
C ALA A 31 -29.87 -12.10 20.03
N VAL A 32 -30.13 -13.21 19.34
CA VAL A 32 -29.12 -13.91 18.51
C VAL A 32 -28.65 -13.01 17.37
N VAL A 33 -29.57 -12.42 16.61
CA VAL A 33 -29.23 -11.50 15.50
C VAL A 33 -28.44 -10.29 16.02
N SER A 34 -28.86 -9.70 17.15
CA SER A 34 -28.13 -8.58 17.76
C SER A 34 -26.72 -8.98 18.20
N ALA A 35 -26.55 -10.16 18.79
CA ALA A 35 -25.24 -10.68 19.17
C ALA A 35 -24.34 -10.91 17.95
N LEU A 36 -24.87 -11.48 16.84
CA LEU A 36 -24.13 -11.67 15.59
C LEU A 36 -23.71 -10.33 14.97
N LEU A 37 -24.59 -9.33 14.99
CA LEU A 37 -24.28 -7.98 14.49
C LEU A 37 -23.18 -7.32 15.36
N LEU A 38 -23.25 -7.44 16.66
CA LEU A 38 -22.21 -6.93 17.57
C LEU A 38 -20.86 -7.62 17.33
N LEU A 39 -20.85 -8.94 17.14
CA LEU A 39 -19.64 -9.69 16.80
C LEU A 39 -19.06 -9.24 15.44
N LEU A 40 -19.92 -8.99 14.45
CA LEU A 40 -19.49 -8.52 13.15
C LEU A 40 -18.87 -7.11 13.24
N VAL A 41 -19.49 -6.19 13.99
CA VAL A 41 -18.95 -4.84 14.21
C VAL A 41 -17.61 -4.92 14.94
N ALA A 42 -17.53 -5.70 16.03
CA ALA A 42 -16.29 -5.89 16.78
C ALA A 42 -15.19 -6.53 15.91
N GLY A 43 -15.54 -7.53 15.12
CA GLY A 43 -14.62 -8.17 14.18
C GLY A 43 -14.12 -7.20 13.11
N SER A 44 -14.99 -6.36 12.56
CA SER A 44 -14.61 -5.34 11.57
C SER A 44 -13.68 -4.29 12.18
N PHE A 45 -13.96 -3.87 13.41
CA PHE A 45 -13.09 -2.94 14.14
C PHE A 45 -11.72 -3.56 14.43
N PHE A 46 -11.69 -4.82 14.85
CA PHE A 46 -10.46 -5.57 15.04
C PHE A 46 -9.64 -5.65 13.75
N MET A 47 -10.27 -6.06 12.63
CA MET A 47 -9.59 -6.24 11.34
C MET A 47 -9.05 -4.91 10.79
N THR A 48 -9.83 -3.82 10.85
CA THR A 48 -9.35 -2.51 10.40
C THR A 48 -8.21 -1.99 11.27
N THR A 49 -8.26 -2.22 12.58
CA THR A 49 -7.17 -1.86 13.50
C THR A 49 -5.93 -2.72 13.23
N TYR A 50 -6.08 -4.03 13.08
CA TYR A 50 -4.97 -4.95 12.79
C TYR A 50 -4.25 -4.59 11.48
N ALA A 51 -5.02 -4.32 10.41
CA ALA A 51 -4.48 -4.03 9.10
C ALA A 51 -3.97 -2.58 8.97
N LEU A 52 -4.69 -1.60 9.52
CA LEU A 52 -4.44 -0.20 9.18
C LEU A 52 -3.84 0.64 10.32
N LYS A 53 -3.73 0.13 11.55
CA LYS A 53 -3.12 0.90 12.63
C LYS A 53 -1.62 1.12 12.38
N ALA A 54 -1.16 2.36 12.54
CA ALA A 54 0.25 2.71 12.51
C ALA A 54 1.04 2.03 13.65
N HIS A 55 2.32 1.73 13.43
CA HIS A 55 3.19 1.24 14.49
C HIS A 55 3.48 2.34 15.52
N SER A 56 3.51 1.98 16.82
CA SER A 56 3.77 2.93 17.92
C SER A 56 5.25 3.33 18.06
N ASN A 57 6.19 2.44 17.72
CA ASN A 57 7.64 2.60 17.97
C ASN A 57 8.41 2.93 16.69
N ARG A 58 7.93 3.91 15.92
CA ARG A 58 8.51 4.24 14.60
C ARG A 58 9.95 4.74 14.65
N VAL A 59 10.33 5.46 15.70
CA VAL A 59 11.71 5.98 15.88
C VAL A 59 12.70 4.85 16.18
N GLU A 60 12.34 3.93 17.08
CA GLU A 60 13.16 2.76 17.41
C GLU A 60 13.35 1.84 16.19
N GLN A 61 12.35 1.75 15.32
CA GLN A 61 12.42 0.99 14.06
C GLN A 61 13.48 1.51 13.10
N GLN A 62 13.91 2.77 13.19
CA GLN A 62 14.97 3.33 12.34
C GLN A 62 16.31 2.62 12.60
N GLU A 63 16.71 2.45 13.85
CA GLU A 63 17.95 1.74 14.23
C GLU A 63 17.90 0.27 13.81
N ASP A 64 16.80 -0.40 14.08
CA ASP A 64 16.57 -1.77 13.62
C ASP A 64 16.63 -1.89 12.10
N THR A 65 16.15 -0.87 11.37
CA THR A 65 16.17 -0.89 9.90
C THR A 65 17.60 -0.93 9.36
N TRP A 66 18.53 -0.17 9.91
CA TRP A 66 19.94 -0.23 9.48
C TRP A 66 20.53 -1.63 9.65
N ARG A 67 20.27 -2.27 10.78
CA ARG A 67 20.70 -3.65 11.05
C ARG A 67 20.05 -4.62 10.04
N ILE A 68 18.74 -4.58 9.89
CA ILE A 68 17.98 -5.45 8.98
C ILE A 68 18.45 -5.28 7.53
N MET A 69 18.72 -4.05 7.07
CA MET A 69 19.22 -3.81 5.71
C MET A 69 20.62 -4.39 5.51
N SER A 70 21.50 -4.28 6.51
CA SER A 70 22.84 -4.88 6.46
C SER A 70 22.80 -6.40 6.43
N GLU A 71 21.87 -7.03 7.15
CA GLU A 71 21.66 -8.48 7.13
C GLU A 71 21.01 -8.95 5.81
N ARG A 72 20.06 -8.18 5.29
CA ARG A 72 19.32 -8.51 4.05
C ARG A 72 20.16 -8.35 2.79
N TYR A 73 21.11 -7.39 2.80
CA TYR A 73 21.99 -7.05 1.69
C TYR A 73 23.45 -6.94 2.17
N PRO A 74 24.10 -8.07 2.53
CA PRO A 74 25.45 -8.07 3.11
C PRO A 74 26.49 -7.44 2.18
N ASP A 75 26.34 -7.59 0.87
CA ASP A 75 27.23 -6.99 -0.14
C ASP A 75 27.15 -5.45 -0.18
N LEU A 76 26.07 -4.86 0.36
CA LEU A 76 25.88 -3.42 0.45
C LEU A 76 26.16 -2.86 1.85
N LYS A 77 26.49 -3.70 2.82
CA LYS A 77 26.73 -3.28 4.21
C LYS A 77 27.76 -2.16 4.32
N TRP A 78 28.87 -2.30 3.62
CA TRP A 78 29.94 -1.28 3.60
C TRP A 78 29.41 0.11 3.17
N TRP A 79 28.47 0.14 2.22
CA TRP A 79 27.89 1.40 1.75
C TRP A 79 26.87 1.93 2.76
N PHE A 80 26.04 1.09 3.36
CA PHE A 80 25.13 1.50 4.43
C PHE A 80 25.89 2.09 5.61
N ASP A 81 26.96 1.45 6.05
CA ASP A 81 27.84 1.94 7.11
C ASP A 81 28.46 3.29 6.74
N SER A 82 28.96 3.44 5.51
CA SER A 82 29.52 4.69 4.99
C SER A 82 28.48 5.81 4.98
N VAL A 83 27.27 5.55 4.45
CA VAL A 83 26.18 6.53 4.41
C VAL A 83 25.82 7.02 5.82
N ARG A 84 25.75 6.12 6.77
CA ARG A 84 25.44 6.41 8.17
C ARG A 84 26.58 7.20 8.84
N GLN A 85 27.82 6.75 8.70
CA GLN A 85 29.00 7.37 9.30
C GLN A 85 29.25 8.79 8.79
N HIS A 86 29.12 9.00 7.49
CA HIS A 86 29.36 10.31 6.85
C HIS A 86 28.11 11.19 6.79
N ARG A 87 26.98 10.75 7.38
CA ARG A 87 25.69 11.46 7.32
C ARG A 87 25.33 11.88 5.89
N ALA A 88 25.55 10.97 4.93
CA ALA A 88 25.34 11.26 3.52
C ALA A 88 23.83 11.32 3.12
N LEU A 89 22.94 10.84 3.98
CA LEU A 89 21.51 11.09 3.90
C LEU A 89 21.20 12.41 4.61
N ASN A 90 20.62 13.34 3.85
CA ASN A 90 19.98 14.50 4.42
C ASN A 90 18.53 14.14 4.73
N ASP A 91 17.93 14.78 5.71
CA ASP A 91 16.52 14.66 6.00
C ASP A 91 15.78 15.98 5.83
N THR A 92 14.50 15.91 5.56
CA THR A 92 13.63 17.06 5.44
C THR A 92 12.24 16.73 5.93
N THR A 93 11.58 17.73 6.50
CA THR A 93 10.20 17.62 6.95
C THR A 93 9.39 18.76 6.37
N ILE A 94 8.24 18.45 5.80
CA ILE A 94 7.32 19.43 5.22
C ILE A 94 5.92 19.27 5.81
N GLU A 95 5.15 20.35 5.83
CA GLU A 95 3.71 20.28 6.09
C GLU A 95 2.99 19.89 4.80
N MET A 96 2.20 18.81 4.88
CA MET A 96 1.36 18.35 3.77
C MET A 96 0.06 19.17 3.69
N PRO A 97 -0.59 19.25 2.50
CA PRO A 97 -1.88 19.92 2.37
C PRO A 97 -2.94 19.42 3.35
N SER A 98 -2.87 18.15 3.73
CA SER A 98 -3.72 17.49 4.75
C SER A 98 -3.36 17.81 6.21
N LYS A 99 -2.47 18.83 6.45
CA LYS A 99 -2.14 19.36 7.78
C LYS A 99 -1.45 18.40 8.73
N TYR A 100 -0.52 17.60 8.22
CA TYR A 100 0.39 16.79 9.02
C TYR A 100 1.83 16.98 8.53
N ARG A 101 2.81 16.67 9.38
CA ARG A 101 4.23 16.74 9.01
C ARG A 101 4.68 15.43 8.41
N ALA A 102 5.13 15.50 7.16
CA ALA A 102 5.71 14.38 6.44
C ALA A 102 7.23 14.53 6.37
N HIS A 103 7.92 13.41 6.46
CA HIS A 103 9.37 13.30 6.46
C HIS A 103 9.87 12.59 5.19
N ALA A 104 11.05 12.94 4.72
CA ALA A 104 11.77 12.20 3.70
C ALA A 104 13.29 12.31 3.93
N TYR A 105 14.00 11.24 3.56
CA TYR A 105 15.44 11.32 3.34
C TYR A 105 15.74 11.68 1.89
N TYR A 106 16.87 12.37 1.66
CA TYR A 106 17.35 12.59 0.30
C TYR A 106 18.88 12.55 0.22
N MET A 107 19.36 12.22 -0.98
CA MET A 107 20.78 12.15 -1.30
C MET A 107 21.02 12.85 -2.64
N ARG A 108 22.01 13.73 -2.71
CA ARG A 108 22.44 14.33 -3.97
C ARG A 108 23.41 13.39 -4.70
N ALA A 109 23.31 13.39 -6.02
CA ALA A 109 24.29 12.72 -6.86
C ALA A 109 25.71 13.30 -6.65
N PRO A 110 26.77 12.49 -6.83
CA PRO A 110 28.16 12.97 -6.69
C PRO A 110 28.52 14.08 -7.69
N LYS A 111 27.87 14.11 -8.83
CA LYS A 111 28.00 15.17 -9.83
C LYS A 111 26.65 15.86 -10.04
N PRO A 112 26.65 17.19 -10.31
CA PRO A 112 25.40 17.91 -10.58
C PRO A 112 24.59 17.25 -11.71
N THR A 113 23.33 16.96 -11.43
CA THR A 113 22.39 16.37 -12.38
C THR A 113 20.95 16.77 -12.02
N THR A 114 20.06 16.73 -12.99
CA THR A 114 18.61 16.85 -12.77
C THR A 114 17.92 15.48 -12.71
N ASN A 115 18.62 14.40 -13.04
CA ASN A 115 18.08 13.04 -12.92
C ASN A 115 17.77 12.72 -11.46
N THR A 116 16.53 12.28 -11.20
CA THR A 116 16.02 12.12 -9.83
C THR A 116 15.20 10.85 -9.73
N ALA A 117 15.43 10.07 -8.69
CA ALA A 117 14.62 8.92 -8.33
C ALA A 117 13.86 9.21 -7.03
N ILE A 118 12.55 9.03 -7.04
CA ILE A 118 11.71 9.03 -5.84
C ILE A 118 11.35 7.58 -5.56
N VAL A 119 11.85 7.02 -4.44
CA VAL A 119 11.70 5.60 -4.14
C VAL A 119 10.79 5.41 -2.93
N VAL A 120 9.65 4.76 -3.14
CA VAL A 120 8.53 4.66 -2.19
C VAL A 120 8.48 3.28 -1.57
N HIS A 121 8.50 3.23 -0.23
CA HIS A 121 8.56 2.00 0.57
C HIS A 121 7.21 1.26 0.66
N GLY A 122 7.27 0.01 1.13
CA GLY A 122 6.13 -0.88 1.33
C GLY A 122 5.38 -0.69 2.64
N TYR A 123 4.36 -1.54 2.82
CA TYR A 123 3.49 -1.59 3.98
C TYR A 123 4.26 -1.90 5.27
N LYS A 124 4.02 -1.09 6.32
CA LYS A 124 4.69 -1.19 7.63
C LYS A 124 6.22 -1.08 7.58
N GLU A 125 6.76 -0.51 6.52
CA GLU A 125 8.18 -0.22 6.36
C GLU A 125 8.47 1.28 6.60
N ASN A 126 9.65 1.73 6.22
CA ASN A 126 10.07 3.13 6.25
C ASN A 126 11.04 3.42 5.09
N ALA A 127 11.38 4.68 4.88
CA ALA A 127 12.25 5.16 3.83
C ALA A 127 13.61 4.43 3.78
N LEU A 128 14.21 4.11 4.93
CA LEU A 128 15.51 3.42 4.97
C LEU A 128 15.48 1.99 4.43
N LYS A 129 14.31 1.35 4.35
CA LYS A 129 14.15 0.04 3.68
C LYS A 129 14.45 0.10 2.19
N MET A 130 14.44 1.30 1.60
CA MET A 130 14.71 1.53 0.18
C MET A 130 16.19 1.84 -0.13
N LEU A 131 17.08 1.77 0.84
CA LEU A 131 18.50 2.10 0.66
C LEU A 131 19.21 1.28 -0.43
N HIS A 132 18.82 0.03 -0.66
CA HIS A 132 19.38 -0.79 -1.73
C HIS A 132 19.05 -0.24 -3.12
N LEU A 133 17.84 0.30 -3.32
CA LEU A 133 17.46 0.99 -4.55
C LEU A 133 18.08 2.40 -4.60
N ALA A 134 18.19 3.09 -3.47
CA ALA A 134 18.90 4.36 -3.40
C ALA A 134 20.36 4.21 -3.87
N LYS A 135 21.05 3.15 -3.44
CA LYS A 135 22.40 2.82 -3.92
C LYS A 135 22.43 2.61 -5.43
N MET A 136 21.49 1.82 -5.96
CA MET A 136 21.38 1.57 -7.39
C MET A 136 21.25 2.87 -8.19
N TYR A 137 20.33 3.75 -7.81
CA TYR A 137 20.14 5.03 -8.48
C TYR A 137 21.31 5.98 -8.30
N SER A 138 21.91 6.03 -7.10
CA SER A 138 23.13 6.82 -6.83
C SER A 138 24.30 6.40 -7.71
N ASP A 139 24.48 5.09 -7.94
CA ASP A 139 25.51 4.56 -8.84
C ASP A 139 25.30 4.99 -10.31
N TRP A 140 24.06 5.24 -10.70
CA TRP A 140 23.74 5.77 -12.02
C TRP A 140 23.77 7.30 -12.10
N GLY A 141 24.18 7.95 -11.02
CA GLY A 141 24.32 9.41 -10.97
C GLY A 141 22.99 10.15 -10.79
N TYR A 142 21.99 9.53 -10.14
CA TYR A 142 20.71 10.15 -9.81
C TYR A 142 20.76 10.79 -8.43
N ASN A 143 20.08 11.93 -8.28
CA ASN A 143 19.59 12.36 -6.97
C ASN A 143 18.50 11.39 -6.51
N VAL A 144 18.41 11.15 -5.21
CA VAL A 144 17.41 10.22 -4.65
C VAL A 144 16.62 10.90 -3.55
N LEU A 145 15.31 10.70 -3.54
CA LEU A 145 14.41 11.08 -2.46
C LEU A 145 13.64 9.85 -2.00
N LEU A 146 13.60 9.63 -0.68
CA LEU A 146 12.99 8.49 -0.02
C LEU A 146 11.96 9.02 0.98
N PRO A 147 10.68 9.17 0.59
CA PRO A 147 9.66 9.64 1.52
C PRO A 147 9.27 8.54 2.52
N ASP A 148 9.03 8.94 3.76
CA ASP A 148 8.21 8.18 4.69
C ASP A 148 6.74 8.50 4.39
N LEU A 149 5.96 7.49 4.02
CA LEU A 149 4.53 7.66 3.76
C LEU A 149 3.76 8.03 5.04
N TYR A 150 2.54 8.51 4.92
CA TYR A 150 1.67 8.81 6.06
C TYR A 150 1.61 7.62 7.03
N ALA A 151 1.74 7.88 8.32
CA ALA A 151 1.76 6.86 9.37
C ALA A 151 2.94 5.87 9.34
N HIS A 152 4.02 6.18 8.61
CA HIS A 152 5.24 5.38 8.54
C HIS A 152 6.49 6.21 8.89
N GLY A 153 7.56 5.52 9.25
CA GLY A 153 8.86 6.13 9.53
C GLY A 153 8.75 7.33 10.49
N LEU A 154 9.29 8.47 10.11
CA LEU A 154 9.24 9.72 10.88
C LEU A 154 8.06 10.64 10.48
N SER A 155 7.26 10.25 9.49
CA SER A 155 6.04 10.98 9.13
C SER A 155 4.96 10.79 10.19
N GLU A 156 4.18 11.84 10.44
CA GLU A 156 3.00 11.76 11.30
C GLU A 156 1.91 10.89 10.67
N GLY A 157 0.90 10.54 11.45
CA GLY A 157 -0.25 9.76 10.98
C GLY A 157 -0.67 8.68 11.98
N GLU A 158 -1.92 8.28 11.87
CA GLU A 158 -2.55 7.33 12.81
C GLU A 158 -2.90 6.00 12.14
N TYR A 159 -3.12 5.98 10.81
CA TYR A 159 -3.55 4.81 10.08
C TYR A 159 -2.91 4.72 8.69
N ILE A 160 -2.67 3.51 8.23
CA ILE A 160 -2.06 3.22 6.92
C ILE A 160 -3.11 3.43 5.82
N GLN A 161 -2.75 4.13 4.76
CA GLN A 161 -3.65 4.52 3.67
C GLN A 161 -3.57 3.60 2.44
N MET A 162 -2.77 2.54 2.52
CA MET A 162 -2.63 1.52 1.46
C MET A 162 -2.35 2.09 0.07
N GLY A 163 -1.52 3.12 -0.02
CA GLY A 163 -1.17 3.76 -1.29
C GLY A 163 -2.26 4.67 -1.88
N TRP A 164 -3.49 4.64 -1.37
CA TRP A 164 -4.60 5.36 -1.98
C TRP A 164 -4.52 6.86 -1.78
N LYS A 165 -4.54 7.33 -0.52
CA LYS A 165 -4.36 8.76 -0.23
C LYS A 165 -2.90 9.17 -0.29
N ASP A 166 -1.98 8.26 0.02
CA ASP A 166 -0.53 8.44 -0.09
C ASP A 166 -0.09 8.94 -1.47
N ARG A 167 -0.85 8.66 -2.54
CA ARG A 167 -0.53 9.16 -3.88
C ARG A 167 -0.44 10.69 -3.96
N PHE A 168 -1.25 11.41 -3.21
CA PHE A 168 -1.20 12.87 -3.16
C PHE A 168 0.04 13.36 -2.42
N ASP A 169 0.45 12.63 -1.39
CA ASP A 169 1.68 12.95 -0.66
C ASP A 169 2.91 12.72 -1.54
N VAL A 170 2.94 11.62 -2.31
CA VAL A 170 4.02 11.34 -3.27
C VAL A 170 4.04 12.36 -4.41
N MET A 171 2.88 12.85 -4.87
CA MET A 171 2.83 13.97 -5.81
C MET A 171 3.45 15.23 -5.21
N ARG A 172 3.14 15.56 -3.94
CA ARG A 172 3.77 16.69 -3.24
C ARG A 172 5.27 16.49 -3.07
N TRP A 173 5.73 15.29 -2.74
CA TRP A 173 7.14 14.96 -2.69
C TRP A 173 7.83 15.07 -4.06
N SER A 174 7.12 14.80 -5.15
CA SER A 174 7.63 15.03 -6.51
C SER A 174 7.89 16.54 -6.79
N GLU A 175 7.00 17.42 -6.31
CA GLU A 175 7.23 18.88 -6.40
C GLU A 175 8.44 19.30 -5.57
N VAL A 176 8.55 18.83 -4.32
CA VAL A 176 9.69 19.10 -3.44
C VAL A 176 11.00 18.59 -4.05
N ALA A 177 11.00 17.39 -4.62
CA ALA A 177 12.16 16.84 -5.32
C ALA A 177 12.55 17.70 -6.54
N ASN A 178 11.56 18.23 -7.26
CA ASN A 178 11.85 19.16 -8.34
C ASN A 178 12.53 20.44 -7.82
N ASP A 179 12.04 21.04 -6.75
CA ASP A 179 12.64 22.24 -6.15
C ASP A 179 14.05 21.99 -5.60
N LEU A 180 14.30 20.80 -5.03
CA LEU A 180 15.61 20.41 -4.49
C LEU A 180 16.65 20.14 -5.58
N PHE A 181 16.24 19.58 -6.73
CA PHE A 181 17.17 18.97 -7.71
C PHE A 181 17.10 19.59 -9.12
N ARG A 182 16.21 20.54 -9.38
CA ARG A 182 16.24 21.31 -10.64
C ARG A 182 17.52 22.13 -10.77
N SER A 183 17.91 22.39 -12.00
CA SER A 183 18.94 23.38 -12.33
C SER A 183 18.32 24.76 -12.54
N SER A 184 19.15 25.77 -12.78
CA SER A 184 18.69 27.10 -13.16
C SER A 184 17.95 27.14 -14.52
N THR A 185 18.14 26.12 -15.35
CA THR A 185 17.62 26.07 -16.73
C THR A 185 16.66 24.90 -17.00
N ALA A 186 16.59 23.91 -16.11
CA ALA A 186 15.80 22.70 -16.34
C ALA A 186 15.21 22.13 -15.04
N ASN A 187 13.96 21.66 -15.14
CA ASN A 187 13.32 20.86 -14.08
C ASN A 187 14.05 19.53 -13.88
N SER A 188 13.84 18.91 -12.71
CA SER A 188 14.29 17.55 -12.45
C SER A 188 13.66 16.57 -13.45
N GLN A 189 14.39 15.49 -13.79
CA GLN A 189 13.86 14.40 -14.61
C GLN A 189 13.59 13.20 -13.69
N GLN A 190 12.32 12.98 -13.38
CA GLN A 190 11.94 12.10 -12.28
C GLN A 190 11.48 10.73 -12.75
N VAL A 191 12.00 9.68 -12.11
CA VAL A 191 11.42 8.34 -12.07
C VAL A 191 10.82 8.10 -10.69
N LEU A 192 9.57 7.63 -10.63
CA LEU A 192 8.90 7.21 -9.41
C LEU A 192 8.95 5.68 -9.34
N HIS A 193 9.64 5.16 -8.33
CA HIS A 193 9.85 3.73 -8.14
C HIS A 193 9.26 3.29 -6.79
N GLY A 194 8.28 2.42 -6.80
CA GLY A 194 7.65 1.91 -5.58
C GLY A 194 7.81 0.40 -5.42
N VAL A 195 7.83 -0.06 -4.17
CA VAL A 195 7.88 -1.48 -3.82
C VAL A 195 6.63 -1.84 -3.01
N SER A 196 5.91 -2.90 -3.39
CA SER A 196 4.73 -3.40 -2.67
C SER A 196 3.63 -2.31 -2.55
N MET A 197 3.24 -1.91 -1.33
CA MET A 197 2.33 -0.76 -1.13
C MET A 197 2.88 0.51 -1.79
N GLY A 198 4.20 0.71 -1.81
CA GLY A 198 4.83 1.81 -2.55
C GLY A 198 4.61 1.70 -4.05
N ALA A 199 4.63 0.48 -4.61
CA ALA A 199 4.30 0.22 -6.01
C ALA A 199 2.82 0.55 -6.30
N ALA A 200 1.91 0.14 -5.42
CA ALA A 200 0.51 0.54 -5.48
C ALA A 200 0.36 2.07 -5.46
N THR A 201 1.13 2.74 -4.59
CA THR A 201 1.14 4.21 -4.48
C THR A 201 1.57 4.87 -5.80
N VAL A 202 2.70 4.46 -6.39
CA VAL A 202 3.18 5.09 -7.64
C VAL A 202 2.29 4.75 -8.83
N MET A 203 1.65 3.57 -8.85
CA MET A 203 0.60 3.26 -9.82
C MET A 203 -0.61 4.19 -9.66
N CYS A 204 -1.06 4.45 -8.43
CA CYS A 204 -2.13 5.42 -8.17
C CYS A 204 -1.73 6.84 -8.61
N VAL A 205 -0.49 7.29 -8.35
CA VAL A 205 0.05 8.56 -8.86
C VAL A 205 -0.02 8.61 -10.39
N SER A 206 0.31 7.51 -11.08
CA SER A 206 0.33 7.46 -12.54
C SER A 206 -1.02 7.70 -13.20
N GLY A 207 -2.11 7.48 -12.48
CA GLY A 207 -3.48 7.73 -12.92
C GLY A 207 -3.96 9.17 -12.70
N GLU A 208 -3.17 10.01 -12.02
CA GLU A 208 -3.42 11.42 -11.78
C GLU A 208 -2.72 12.29 -12.86
N THR A 209 -3.06 13.58 -12.89
CA THR A 209 -2.35 14.55 -13.75
C THR A 209 -0.99 14.85 -13.14
N THR A 210 0.06 14.25 -13.66
CA THR A 210 1.43 14.43 -13.18
C THR A 210 2.19 15.46 -14.03
N PRO A 211 3.08 16.28 -13.42
CA PRO A 211 3.92 17.24 -14.14
C PRO A 211 4.79 16.57 -15.22
N SER A 212 5.22 17.36 -16.22
CA SER A 212 6.04 16.86 -17.33
C SER A 212 7.41 16.34 -16.90
N TYR A 213 7.93 16.80 -15.79
CA TYR A 213 9.20 16.33 -15.24
C TYR A 213 9.13 14.92 -14.59
N VAL A 214 7.94 14.37 -14.31
CA VAL A 214 7.77 12.94 -14.01
C VAL A 214 7.78 12.19 -15.34
N ARG A 215 8.82 11.40 -15.59
CA ARG A 215 9.08 10.75 -16.88
C ARG A 215 8.45 9.37 -16.99
N CYS A 216 8.64 8.55 -15.99
CA CYS A 216 8.16 7.17 -15.98
C CYS A 216 7.95 6.64 -14.57
N PHE A 217 7.33 5.46 -14.49
CA PHE A 217 7.05 4.75 -13.27
C PHE A 217 7.68 3.37 -13.29
N VAL A 218 8.17 2.92 -12.14
CA VAL A 218 8.59 1.54 -11.88
C VAL A 218 7.80 1.02 -10.71
N GLU A 219 7.01 0.00 -10.91
CA GLU A 219 6.31 -0.70 -9.84
C GLU A 219 6.95 -2.08 -9.62
N ASP A 220 7.24 -2.45 -8.38
CA ASP A 220 7.78 -3.75 -7.99
C ASP A 220 6.84 -4.39 -6.97
N CYS A 221 6.21 -5.49 -7.36
CA CYS A 221 5.29 -6.32 -6.60
C CYS A 221 4.06 -5.58 -6.00
N GLY A 222 3.48 -4.65 -6.77
CA GLY A 222 2.24 -3.99 -6.39
C GLY A 222 0.99 -4.83 -6.66
N TYR A 223 -0.11 -4.50 -5.99
CA TYR A 223 -1.41 -5.19 -6.11
C TYR A 223 -2.39 -4.44 -7.02
N THR A 224 -3.43 -5.15 -7.49
CA THR A 224 -4.48 -4.59 -8.36
C THR A 224 -5.38 -3.60 -7.63
N ASP A 225 -5.76 -3.94 -6.41
CA ASP A 225 -6.63 -3.13 -5.54
C ASP A 225 -6.55 -3.64 -4.09
N VAL A 226 -6.87 -2.77 -3.13
CA VAL A 226 -6.83 -3.09 -1.71
C VAL A 226 -7.83 -4.17 -1.32
N TRP A 227 -8.97 -4.23 -2.02
CA TRP A 227 -9.98 -5.26 -1.79
C TRP A 227 -9.42 -6.67 -2.08
N SER A 228 -8.81 -6.85 -3.24
CA SER A 228 -8.24 -8.12 -3.68
C SER A 228 -7.08 -8.55 -2.81
N GLU A 229 -6.22 -7.62 -2.41
CA GLU A 229 -5.12 -7.85 -1.48
C GLU A 229 -5.64 -8.31 -0.11
N PHE A 230 -6.54 -7.56 0.50
CA PHE A 230 -7.10 -7.93 1.81
C PHE A 230 -7.96 -9.21 1.78
N LYS A 231 -8.61 -9.50 0.65
CA LYS A 231 -9.31 -10.78 0.46
C LYS A 231 -8.34 -11.96 0.45
N SER A 232 -7.20 -11.81 -0.21
CA SER A 232 -6.12 -12.81 -0.22
C SER A 232 -5.56 -13.02 1.17
N GLU A 233 -5.19 -11.94 1.86
CA GLU A 233 -4.61 -11.98 3.19
C GLU A 233 -5.58 -12.50 4.26
N LEU A 234 -6.86 -12.13 4.19
CA LEU A 234 -7.90 -12.66 5.08
C LEU A 234 -8.02 -14.18 4.95
N LYS A 235 -7.95 -14.69 3.72
CA LYS A 235 -7.96 -16.13 3.47
C LYS A 235 -6.68 -16.81 3.95
N ASN A 236 -5.51 -16.23 3.63
CA ASN A 236 -4.21 -16.83 3.94
C ASN A 236 -3.91 -16.83 5.43
N GLN A 237 -4.17 -15.73 6.15
CA GLN A 237 -3.83 -15.61 7.56
C GLN A 237 -4.90 -16.16 8.51
N PHE A 238 -6.17 -16.02 8.16
CA PHE A 238 -7.29 -16.33 9.06
C PHE A 238 -8.20 -17.45 8.55
N SER A 239 -8.00 -17.93 7.30
CA SER A 239 -8.88 -18.91 6.64
C SER A 239 -10.35 -18.47 6.58
N LEU A 240 -10.60 -17.15 6.57
CA LEU A 240 -11.93 -16.57 6.56
C LEU A 240 -12.37 -16.15 5.14
N PRO A 241 -13.68 -16.27 4.81
CA PRO A 241 -14.23 -15.74 3.58
C PRO A 241 -14.35 -14.21 3.63
N ALA A 242 -14.36 -13.57 2.46
CA ALA A 242 -14.53 -12.12 2.37
C ALA A 242 -15.86 -11.63 2.95
N PHE A 243 -16.96 -12.38 2.72
CA PHE A 243 -18.27 -12.03 3.26
C PHE A 243 -18.49 -12.70 4.63
N PRO A 244 -19.02 -11.97 5.61
CA PRO A 244 -19.40 -10.54 5.58
C PRO A 244 -18.28 -9.57 6.03
N LEU A 245 -17.20 -10.08 6.63
CA LEU A 245 -16.23 -9.30 7.41
C LEU A 245 -15.47 -8.25 6.59
N LEU A 246 -15.00 -8.61 5.39
CA LEU A 246 -14.27 -7.66 4.53
C LEU A 246 -15.19 -6.53 4.04
N TYR A 247 -16.47 -6.83 3.80
CA TYR A 247 -17.47 -5.81 3.39
C TYR A 247 -17.69 -4.78 4.49
N THR A 248 -17.90 -5.24 5.71
CA THR A 248 -18.14 -4.35 6.85
C THR A 248 -16.89 -3.61 7.28
N SER A 249 -15.69 -4.22 7.14
CA SER A 249 -14.40 -3.54 7.35
C SER A 249 -14.17 -2.45 6.32
N SER A 250 -14.48 -2.69 5.04
CA SER A 250 -14.38 -1.68 3.97
C SER A 250 -15.33 -0.50 4.21
N TRP A 251 -16.59 -0.78 4.59
CA TRP A 251 -17.54 0.25 4.96
C TRP A 251 -17.12 1.05 6.20
N LEU A 252 -16.57 0.38 7.22
CA LEU A 252 -16.05 1.03 8.42
C LEU A 252 -14.86 1.95 8.08
N THR A 253 -13.99 1.55 7.16
CA THR A 253 -12.87 2.36 6.67
C THR A 253 -13.37 3.61 5.96
N ASP A 254 -14.40 3.48 5.14
CA ASP A 254 -15.05 4.60 4.46
C ASP A 254 -15.66 5.59 5.47
N LEU A 255 -16.39 5.08 6.45
CA LEU A 255 -17.00 5.91 7.51
C LEU A 255 -15.96 6.65 8.35
N ARG A 256 -14.81 6.02 8.67
CA ARG A 256 -13.79 6.60 9.56
C ARG A 256 -12.81 7.52 8.85
N TRP A 257 -12.44 7.17 7.62
CA TRP A 257 -11.30 7.80 6.93
C TRP A 257 -11.62 8.27 5.51
N GLY A 258 -12.88 8.12 5.05
CA GLY A 258 -13.36 8.62 3.78
C GLY A 258 -12.69 7.97 2.58
N TRP A 259 -12.50 6.64 2.62
CA TRP A 259 -12.11 5.81 1.50
C TRP A 259 -12.44 4.34 1.77
N ASN A 260 -12.65 3.56 0.71
CA ASN A 260 -13.00 2.15 0.82
C ASN A 260 -12.03 1.27 0.00
N PHE A 261 -12.01 -0.03 0.32
CA PHE A 261 -11.03 -0.96 -0.25
C PHE A 261 -11.19 -1.17 -1.76
N LYS A 262 -12.39 -0.95 -2.34
CA LYS A 262 -12.62 -1.13 -3.78
C LYS A 262 -12.22 0.09 -4.59
N GLU A 263 -12.42 1.30 -4.06
CA GLU A 263 -12.00 2.50 -4.77
C GLU A 263 -10.48 2.67 -4.78
N ALA A 264 -9.80 2.13 -3.75
CA ALA A 264 -8.35 2.11 -3.66
C ALA A 264 -7.78 1.07 -4.65
N SER A 265 -7.77 1.44 -5.93
CA SER A 265 -7.45 0.55 -7.05
C SER A 265 -6.31 1.10 -7.93
N PRO A 266 -5.08 0.63 -7.73
CA PRO A 266 -3.98 0.80 -8.68
C PRO A 266 -4.34 0.37 -10.10
N LEU A 267 -5.12 -0.70 -10.28
CA LEU A 267 -5.55 -1.18 -11.58
C LEU A 267 -6.34 -0.11 -12.36
N GLU A 268 -7.30 0.56 -11.69
CA GLU A 268 -8.07 1.63 -12.33
C GLU A 268 -7.20 2.87 -12.62
N ALA A 269 -6.21 3.15 -11.79
CA ALA A 269 -5.24 4.22 -12.03
C ALA A 269 -4.34 3.89 -13.24
N VAL A 270 -3.82 2.67 -13.33
CA VAL A 270 -2.99 2.20 -14.45
C VAL A 270 -3.71 2.27 -15.79
N LYS A 271 -5.03 1.99 -15.83
CA LYS A 271 -5.85 2.14 -17.05
C LYS A 271 -5.86 3.58 -17.59
N ARG A 272 -5.77 4.57 -16.69
CA ARG A 272 -5.74 6.01 -17.03
C ARG A 272 -4.34 6.55 -17.28
N SER A 273 -3.31 5.83 -16.83
CA SER A 273 -1.92 6.25 -16.91
C SER A 273 -1.46 6.41 -18.36
N THR A 274 -0.92 7.57 -18.69
CA THR A 274 -0.39 7.89 -20.03
C THR A 274 1.12 7.75 -20.14
N LYS A 275 1.84 7.81 -19.00
CA LYS A 275 3.31 7.75 -18.96
C LYS A 275 3.83 6.32 -18.96
N PRO A 276 5.07 6.10 -19.44
CA PRO A 276 5.71 4.79 -19.44
C PRO A 276 5.75 4.14 -18.07
N MET A 277 5.57 2.80 -18.02
CA MET A 277 5.58 2.04 -16.77
C MET A 277 6.29 0.70 -16.93
N LEU A 278 7.26 0.44 -16.04
CA LEU A 278 7.87 -0.87 -15.87
C LEU A 278 7.19 -1.60 -14.72
N PHE A 279 6.79 -2.85 -14.99
CA PHE A 279 6.20 -3.77 -14.02
C PHE A 279 7.24 -4.82 -13.65
N ILE A 280 7.47 -5.02 -12.36
CA ILE A 280 8.38 -6.05 -11.84
C ILE A 280 7.61 -6.88 -10.81
N HIS A 281 7.82 -8.20 -10.80
CA HIS A 281 7.17 -9.06 -9.81
C HIS A 281 7.97 -10.34 -9.55
N GLY A 282 7.87 -10.87 -8.35
CA GLY A 282 8.38 -12.19 -8.04
C GLY A 282 7.47 -13.29 -8.61
N GLY A 283 8.06 -14.27 -9.30
CA GLY A 283 7.30 -15.38 -9.87
C GLY A 283 6.73 -16.35 -8.83
N ASN A 284 7.20 -16.27 -7.58
CA ASN A 284 6.73 -17.08 -6.45
C ASN A 284 6.21 -16.19 -5.28
N ASP A 285 5.61 -15.06 -5.63
CA ASP A 285 5.02 -14.16 -4.66
C ASP A 285 3.63 -14.68 -4.22
N SER A 286 3.52 -15.06 -2.95
CA SER A 286 2.27 -15.52 -2.33
C SER A 286 1.61 -14.46 -1.45
N PHE A 287 2.32 -13.37 -1.14
CA PHE A 287 1.79 -12.25 -0.36
C PHE A 287 0.95 -11.34 -1.27
N VAL A 288 1.57 -10.74 -2.29
CA VAL A 288 0.84 -10.15 -3.40
C VAL A 288 0.88 -11.15 -4.55
N PRO A 289 -0.23 -11.87 -4.84
CA PRO A 289 -0.20 -12.97 -5.80
C PRO A 289 0.29 -12.55 -7.19
N THR A 290 1.30 -13.27 -7.72
CA THR A 290 1.90 -12.98 -9.04
C THR A 290 0.89 -12.75 -10.18
N PRO A 291 -0.28 -13.41 -10.26
CA PRO A 291 -1.28 -13.10 -11.29
C PRO A 291 -1.71 -11.63 -11.36
N MET A 292 -1.61 -10.87 -10.25
CA MET A 292 -2.00 -9.46 -10.22
C MET A 292 -1.14 -8.60 -11.16
N VAL A 293 0.16 -8.88 -11.31
CA VAL A 293 1.01 -8.10 -12.23
C VAL A 293 0.60 -8.29 -13.69
N TYR A 294 0.13 -9.47 -14.08
CA TYR A 294 -0.34 -9.70 -15.45
C TYR A 294 -1.62 -8.91 -15.75
N GLU A 295 -2.52 -8.76 -14.78
CA GLU A 295 -3.71 -7.93 -14.92
C GLU A 295 -3.34 -6.44 -15.05
N LEU A 296 -2.44 -5.94 -14.20
CA LEU A 296 -1.90 -4.59 -14.24
C LEU A 296 -1.22 -4.31 -15.59
N TYR A 297 -0.31 -5.20 -16.01
CA TYR A 297 0.39 -5.08 -17.28
C TYR A 297 -0.56 -5.07 -18.47
N LYS A 298 -1.57 -5.97 -18.48
CA LYS A 298 -2.60 -6.02 -19.53
C LYS A 298 -3.40 -4.72 -19.59
N ALA A 299 -3.74 -4.15 -18.46
CA ALA A 299 -4.58 -2.94 -18.34
C ALA A 299 -3.84 -1.68 -18.81
N LYS A 300 -2.53 -1.60 -18.63
CA LYS A 300 -1.70 -0.44 -19.02
C LYS A 300 -1.68 -0.25 -20.52
N LYS A 301 -2.03 0.95 -20.96
CA LYS A 301 -1.92 1.40 -22.37
C LYS A 301 -0.60 2.13 -22.59
N GLY A 302 -0.13 2.16 -23.86
CA GLY A 302 1.12 2.84 -24.23
C GLY A 302 2.38 2.07 -23.81
N VAL A 303 3.48 2.80 -23.58
CA VAL A 303 4.79 2.21 -23.31
C VAL A 303 4.79 1.48 -21.96
N LYS A 304 5.14 0.19 -22.01
CA LYS A 304 5.21 -0.68 -20.84
C LYS A 304 6.22 -1.81 -21.04
N LYS A 305 6.83 -2.26 -19.95
CA LYS A 305 7.73 -3.41 -19.91
C LYS A 305 7.37 -4.29 -18.71
N LEU A 306 7.64 -5.57 -18.76
CA LEU A 306 7.37 -6.53 -17.69
C LEU A 306 8.63 -7.35 -17.41
N LEU A 307 8.97 -7.48 -16.13
CA LEU A 307 9.98 -8.38 -15.61
C LEU A 307 9.36 -9.26 -14.52
N VAL A 308 9.18 -10.53 -14.77
CA VAL A 308 8.83 -11.51 -13.73
C VAL A 308 10.09 -12.29 -13.38
N VAL A 309 10.52 -12.20 -12.12
CA VAL A 309 11.73 -12.86 -11.63
C VAL A 309 11.37 -14.25 -11.11
N PRO A 310 11.75 -15.35 -11.79
CA PRO A 310 11.47 -16.71 -11.35
C PRO A 310 11.99 -16.92 -9.91
N ASN A 311 11.26 -17.68 -9.10
CA ASN A 311 11.62 -18.04 -7.72
C ASN A 311 11.74 -16.88 -6.71
N ALA A 312 11.60 -15.62 -7.14
CA ALA A 312 11.54 -14.51 -6.22
C ALA A 312 10.20 -14.50 -5.48
N THR A 313 10.25 -14.38 -4.16
CA THR A 313 9.09 -14.13 -3.31
C THR A 313 8.81 -12.63 -3.20
N HIS A 314 7.85 -12.23 -2.37
CA HIS A 314 7.44 -10.83 -2.20
C HIS A 314 8.63 -9.89 -1.91
N ALA A 315 8.75 -8.82 -2.69
CA ALA A 315 9.82 -7.80 -2.59
C ALA A 315 11.26 -8.38 -2.61
N ARG A 316 11.47 -9.51 -3.30
CA ARG A 316 12.78 -10.15 -3.41
C ARG A 316 13.38 -10.13 -4.82
N SER A 317 12.69 -9.54 -5.79
CA SER A 317 13.14 -9.49 -7.21
C SER A 317 14.54 -8.89 -7.33
N PHE A 318 14.82 -7.77 -6.65
CA PHE A 318 16.15 -7.14 -6.61
C PHE A 318 17.25 -8.07 -6.05
N ALA A 319 16.96 -8.81 -4.99
CA ALA A 319 17.96 -9.68 -4.35
C ALA A 319 18.22 -10.96 -5.14
N VAL A 320 17.18 -11.52 -5.79
CA VAL A 320 17.27 -12.79 -6.53
C VAL A 320 17.91 -12.60 -7.91
N ALA A 321 17.57 -11.53 -8.60
CA ALA A 321 18.03 -11.27 -9.98
C ALA A 321 18.72 -9.90 -10.11
N ASN A 322 19.67 -9.59 -9.22
CA ASN A 322 20.26 -8.26 -9.05
C ASN A 322 20.68 -7.58 -10.36
N ASN A 323 21.44 -8.30 -11.20
CA ASN A 323 21.92 -7.76 -12.47
C ASN A 323 20.81 -7.56 -13.49
N ASP A 324 19.91 -8.54 -13.65
CA ASP A 324 18.79 -8.45 -14.59
C ASP A 324 17.81 -7.36 -14.16
N TYR A 325 17.56 -7.24 -12.85
CA TYR A 325 16.75 -6.17 -12.28
C TYR A 325 17.33 -4.80 -12.62
N LYS A 326 18.61 -4.58 -12.27
CA LYS A 326 19.32 -3.32 -12.53
C LYS A 326 19.35 -2.98 -14.02
N ASN A 327 19.72 -3.94 -14.86
CA ASN A 327 19.80 -3.74 -16.31
C ASN A 327 18.43 -3.41 -16.92
N THR A 328 17.38 -4.11 -16.48
CA THR A 328 16.02 -3.87 -16.98
C THR A 328 15.50 -2.49 -16.57
N VAL A 329 15.71 -2.09 -15.29
CA VAL A 329 15.28 -0.77 -14.80
C VAL A 329 16.07 0.32 -15.52
N LYS A 330 17.40 0.18 -15.63
CA LYS A 330 18.26 1.17 -16.28
C LYS A 330 17.90 1.36 -17.74
N GLN A 331 17.84 0.27 -18.52
CA GLN A 331 17.45 0.31 -19.92
C GLN A 331 16.09 0.95 -20.11
N PHE A 332 15.09 0.55 -19.30
CA PHE A 332 13.75 1.11 -19.39
C PHE A 332 13.73 2.62 -19.19
N ILE A 333 14.45 3.14 -18.20
CA ILE A 333 14.50 4.58 -17.90
C ILE A 333 15.24 5.33 -19.03
N GLU A 334 16.36 4.80 -19.53
CA GLU A 334 17.14 5.42 -20.61
C GLU A 334 16.34 5.52 -21.91
N GLU A 335 15.45 4.57 -22.20
CA GLU A 335 14.53 4.60 -23.35
C GLU A 335 13.45 5.72 -23.24
N GLN A 336 13.28 6.33 -22.04
CA GLN A 336 12.29 7.40 -21.80
C GLN A 336 12.89 8.81 -21.71
N ASN A 337 14.21 8.96 -21.87
CA ASN A 337 14.93 10.23 -21.82
C ASN A 337 14.98 10.96 -23.17
#